data_4d683957edd38dea23c97d18ad5658bd
#
_entry.id   4d683957edd38dea23c97d18ad5658bd
#
_cell.length_a   1.000
_cell.length_b   1.000
_cell.length_c   1.000
_cell.angle_alpha   90.00
_cell.angle_beta   90.00
_cell.angle_gamma   90.00
#
_symmetry.space_group_name_H-M   'P 1'
#
loop_
_entity.id
_entity.type
_entity.pdbx_description
1 polymer ?
#
loop_
_entity_poly.entity_id
_entity_poly.type
_entity_poly.pdbx_seq_one_letter_code
_entity_poly.pdbx_strand_id
1 'polypeptide(L)'
;MKSRIIGTGSCLPAAKVTNDWLSTKMDTSDEWIVSRTGIRERRIAREETTTDMAEQAARLALEDAGIAPEDLDLILVGTITADHVTPSAACELQARLGAGNAMAFDINAACSGFLFALESADAFLGTGRFRNVLVLGAETLSRIMDWTDRSTCVLFGDGAGAAVVRREDVGILSFDHGCDGSKGDALICRNRGNNNLLVQSDTDLDYVHMDGQEVYKFAVKTVPVSYTH
;
A
#
# COMPACT_ATOMS: atom_id res chain seq x y z
N MET A 1 -8.41 24.88 10.97
CA MET A 1 -7.95 23.56 11.45
C MET A 1 -7.48 22.74 10.24
N LYS A 2 -6.38 22.01 10.37
CA LYS A 2 -5.74 21.19 9.34
C LYS A 2 -5.74 19.71 9.77
N SER A 3 -5.67 18.79 8.84
CA SER A 3 -5.47 17.39 9.17
C SER A 3 -4.03 17.16 9.60
N ARG A 4 -3.85 16.47 10.73
CA ARG A 4 -2.55 16.17 11.32
C ARG A 4 -2.44 14.70 11.60
N ILE A 5 -1.29 14.12 11.26
CA ILE A 5 -0.89 12.80 11.73
C ILE A 5 -0.50 12.94 13.20
N ILE A 6 -1.17 12.19 14.08
CA ILE A 6 -0.99 12.25 15.53
C ILE A 6 -0.40 10.97 16.10
N GLY A 7 -0.32 9.92 15.32
CA GLY A 7 0.31 8.67 15.69
C GLY A 7 0.62 7.86 14.44
N THR A 8 1.67 7.05 14.50
CA THR A 8 2.15 6.21 13.41
C THR A 8 2.52 4.82 13.90
N GLY A 9 2.43 3.85 13.00
CA GLY A 9 2.86 2.48 13.28
C GLY A 9 3.26 1.76 12.00
N SER A 10 4.05 0.72 12.13
CA SER A 10 4.47 -0.10 10.99
C SER A 10 4.63 -1.57 11.38
N CYS A 11 4.48 -2.44 10.40
CA CYS A 11 4.75 -3.86 10.53
C CYS A 11 5.50 -4.35 9.29
N LEU A 12 6.58 -5.06 9.51
CA LEU A 12 7.35 -5.73 8.47
C LEU A 12 7.45 -7.21 8.79
N PRO A 13 7.34 -8.11 7.78
CA PRO A 13 7.58 -9.53 7.97
C PRO A 13 8.95 -9.81 8.57
N ALA A 14 9.05 -10.87 9.38
CA ALA A 14 10.31 -11.25 10.01
C ALA A 14 11.34 -11.76 8.98
N ALA A 15 10.90 -12.43 7.92
CA ALA A 15 11.81 -13.01 6.94
C ALA A 15 12.47 -11.94 6.08
N LYS A 16 13.80 -11.99 6.02
CA LYS A 16 14.66 -11.16 5.17
C LYS A 16 15.18 -11.96 3.99
N VAL A 17 15.09 -11.38 2.81
CA VAL A 17 15.69 -11.91 1.59
C VAL A 17 16.74 -10.93 1.09
N THR A 18 18.01 -11.31 1.16
CA THR A 18 19.15 -10.50 0.70
C THR A 18 19.35 -10.63 -0.81
N ASN A 19 20.10 -9.71 -1.40
CA ASN A 19 20.49 -9.79 -2.80
C ASN A 19 21.34 -11.05 -3.08
N ASP A 20 22.23 -11.43 -2.16
CA ASP A 20 23.02 -12.65 -2.28
C ASP A 20 22.15 -13.90 -2.30
N TRP A 21 21.07 -13.94 -1.51
CA TRP A 21 20.12 -15.03 -1.57
C TRP A 21 19.42 -15.08 -2.94
N LEU A 22 18.99 -13.93 -3.49
CA LEU A 22 18.37 -13.86 -4.82
C LEU A 22 19.33 -14.35 -5.92
N SER A 23 20.62 -14.03 -5.83
CA SER A 23 21.64 -14.51 -6.78
C SER A 23 21.77 -16.03 -6.85
N THR A 24 21.31 -16.74 -5.81
CA THR A 24 21.21 -18.23 -5.84
C THR A 24 20.02 -18.75 -6.62
N LYS A 25 19.06 -17.88 -6.98
CA LYS A 25 17.79 -18.25 -7.62
C LYS A 25 17.65 -17.75 -9.05
N MET A 26 18.35 -16.65 -9.38
CA MET A 26 18.28 -16.01 -10.70
C MET A 26 19.62 -15.37 -11.05
N ASP A 27 19.81 -15.07 -12.33
CA ASP A 27 21.00 -14.38 -12.84
C ASP A 27 21.01 -12.91 -12.42
N THR A 28 21.50 -12.61 -11.21
CA THR A 28 21.64 -11.26 -10.63
C THR A 28 22.82 -11.22 -9.64
N SER A 29 23.13 -10.03 -9.10
CA SER A 29 24.13 -9.85 -8.06
C SER A 29 23.75 -8.69 -7.14
N ASP A 30 24.35 -8.63 -5.92
CA ASP A 30 24.17 -7.49 -5.01
C ASP A 30 24.60 -6.18 -5.68
N GLU A 31 25.74 -6.16 -6.36
CA GLU A 31 26.23 -4.99 -7.08
C GLU A 31 25.25 -4.51 -8.16
N TRP A 32 24.69 -5.45 -8.93
CA TRP A 32 23.71 -5.13 -9.99
C TRP A 32 22.43 -4.52 -9.40
N ILE A 33 21.90 -5.09 -8.32
CA ILE A 33 20.67 -4.59 -7.68
C ILE A 33 20.92 -3.24 -7.00
N VAL A 34 21.98 -3.14 -6.18
CA VAL A 34 22.27 -1.92 -5.39
C VAL A 34 22.58 -0.74 -6.30
N SER A 35 23.36 -0.93 -7.38
CA SER A 35 23.69 0.17 -8.29
C SER A 35 22.48 0.78 -9.00
N ARG A 36 21.39 0.03 -9.16
CA ARG A 36 20.16 0.45 -9.86
C ARG A 36 19.04 0.90 -8.93
N THR A 37 19.00 0.35 -7.72
CA THR A 37 17.84 0.50 -6.83
C THR A 37 18.19 0.99 -5.43
N GLY A 38 19.45 0.82 -5.01
CA GLY A 38 19.85 1.02 -3.62
C GLY A 38 19.41 -0.07 -2.65
N ILE A 39 18.60 -1.06 -3.11
CA ILE A 39 18.00 -2.10 -2.26
C ILE A 39 19.06 -3.16 -1.93
N ARG A 40 19.22 -3.46 -0.63
CA ARG A 40 20.12 -4.51 -0.13
C ARG A 40 19.39 -5.75 0.34
N GLU A 41 18.19 -5.58 0.90
CA GLU A 41 17.32 -6.66 1.36
C GLU A 41 15.84 -6.27 1.18
N ARG A 42 14.94 -7.25 1.17
CA ARG A 42 13.49 -7.04 1.24
C ARG A 42 12.89 -7.94 2.30
N ARG A 43 11.74 -7.53 2.81
CA ARG A 43 10.94 -8.31 3.73
C ARG A 43 9.89 -9.05 2.95
N ILE A 44 9.76 -10.34 3.22
CA ILE A 44 8.84 -11.24 2.52
C ILE A 44 8.01 -11.97 3.56
N ALA A 45 6.70 -11.85 3.45
CA ALA A 45 5.75 -12.59 4.29
C ALA A 45 5.85 -14.10 4.01
N ARG A 46 5.76 -14.90 5.05
CA ARG A 46 5.67 -16.37 4.93
C ARG A 46 4.25 -16.84 5.20
N GLU A 47 3.76 -16.51 6.38
CA GLU A 47 2.42 -16.86 6.84
C GLU A 47 1.59 -15.61 7.13
N GLU A 48 2.27 -14.48 7.33
CA GLU A 48 1.63 -13.19 7.60
C GLU A 48 0.81 -12.76 6.38
N THR A 49 -0.43 -12.39 6.60
CA THR A 49 -1.30 -11.84 5.56
C THR A 49 -1.20 -10.31 5.50
N THR A 50 -1.76 -9.70 4.47
CA THR A 50 -1.86 -8.23 4.36
C THR A 50 -2.61 -7.66 5.57
N THR A 51 -3.71 -8.30 5.97
CA THR A 51 -4.52 -7.85 7.10
C THR A 51 -3.81 -8.07 8.45
N ASP A 52 -3.00 -9.12 8.61
CA ASP A 52 -2.20 -9.33 9.83
C ASP A 52 -1.18 -8.21 10.03
N MET A 53 -0.47 -7.83 8.96
CA MET A 53 0.49 -6.71 9.01
C MET A 53 -0.22 -5.38 9.23
N ALA A 54 -1.36 -5.17 8.57
CA ALA A 54 -2.18 -3.98 8.75
C ALA A 54 -2.66 -3.84 10.21
N GLU A 55 -3.10 -4.93 10.84
CA GLU A 55 -3.54 -4.94 12.24
C GLU A 55 -2.41 -4.52 13.18
N GLN A 56 -1.21 -5.09 13.03
CA GLN A 56 -0.07 -4.73 13.87
C GLN A 56 0.33 -3.26 13.70
N ALA A 57 0.40 -2.78 12.46
CA ALA A 57 0.69 -1.38 12.18
C ALA A 57 -0.37 -0.44 12.78
N ALA A 58 -1.65 -0.80 12.63
CA ALA A 58 -2.77 -0.05 13.18
C ALA A 58 -2.73 0.07 14.71
N ARG A 59 -2.49 -1.04 15.41
CA ARG A 59 -2.40 -1.06 16.87
C ARG A 59 -1.28 -0.16 17.38
N LEU A 60 -0.11 -0.19 16.75
CA LEU A 60 1.01 0.70 17.07
C LEU A 60 0.68 2.18 16.80
N ALA A 61 -0.01 2.47 15.69
CA ALA A 61 -0.43 3.84 15.38
C ALA A 61 -1.46 4.38 16.38
N LEU A 62 -2.40 3.54 16.83
CA LEU A 62 -3.39 3.89 17.83
C LEU A 62 -2.74 4.12 19.21
N GLU A 63 -1.79 3.25 19.60
CA GLU A 63 -1.01 3.41 20.83
C GLU A 63 -0.22 4.72 20.82
N ASP A 64 0.50 5.03 19.73
CA ASP A 64 1.27 6.27 19.55
C ASP A 64 0.37 7.51 19.59
N ALA A 65 -0.85 7.42 19.04
CA ALA A 65 -1.86 8.48 19.05
C ALA A 65 -2.58 8.64 20.40
N GLY A 66 -2.54 7.64 21.28
CA GLY A 66 -3.37 7.59 22.49
C GLY A 66 -4.87 7.54 22.19
N ILE A 67 -5.27 6.85 21.10
CA ILE A 67 -6.66 6.71 20.63
C ILE A 67 -7.11 5.26 20.83
N ALA A 68 -8.30 5.07 21.42
CA ALA A 68 -8.91 3.75 21.49
C ALA A 68 -9.56 3.39 20.13
N PRO A 69 -9.58 2.10 19.74
CA PRO A 69 -10.21 1.68 18.49
C PRO A 69 -11.68 2.12 18.34
N GLU A 70 -12.42 2.17 19.43
CA GLU A 70 -13.83 2.58 19.47
C GLU A 70 -14.03 4.06 19.14
N ASP A 71 -12.99 4.88 19.26
CA ASP A 71 -13.00 6.32 18.95
C ASP A 71 -12.70 6.60 17.47
N LEU A 72 -12.44 5.57 16.67
CA LEU A 72 -12.28 5.71 15.22
C LEU A 72 -13.63 5.89 14.53
N ASP A 73 -13.69 6.87 13.61
CA ASP A 73 -14.87 7.12 12.76
C ASP A 73 -14.71 6.55 11.36
N LEU A 74 -13.45 6.35 10.90
CA LEU A 74 -13.15 5.89 9.55
C LEU A 74 -11.82 5.13 9.51
N ILE A 75 -11.80 4.04 8.72
CA ILE A 75 -10.60 3.26 8.40
C ILE A 75 -10.46 3.20 6.88
N LEU A 76 -9.32 3.64 6.37
CA LEU A 76 -8.97 3.61 4.94
C LEU A 76 -7.72 2.77 4.74
N VAL A 77 -7.79 1.74 3.90
CA VAL A 77 -6.64 0.89 3.57
C VAL A 77 -6.32 1.02 2.09
N GLY A 78 -5.14 1.57 1.77
CA GLY A 78 -4.56 1.53 0.44
C GLY A 78 -3.92 0.16 0.21
N THR A 79 -4.52 -0.67 -0.65
CA THR A 79 -4.00 -2.00 -0.97
C THR A 79 -4.48 -2.49 -2.33
N ILE A 80 -3.63 -3.29 -3.00
CA ILE A 80 -3.97 -4.08 -4.20
C ILE A 80 -3.81 -5.58 -3.94
N THR A 81 -3.35 -5.96 -2.76
CA THR A 81 -3.09 -7.35 -2.34
C THR A 81 -3.90 -7.72 -1.10
N ALA A 82 -5.15 -7.24 -1.01
CA ALA A 82 -6.07 -7.65 0.03
C ALA A 82 -6.17 -9.19 0.10
N ASP A 83 -6.42 -9.72 1.30
CA ASP A 83 -6.50 -11.18 1.49
C ASP A 83 -7.73 -11.78 0.82
N HIS A 84 -8.80 -11.00 0.71
CA HIS A 84 -10.05 -11.38 0.06
C HIS A 84 -10.52 -10.30 -0.93
N VAL A 85 -11.26 -10.71 -1.96
CA VAL A 85 -11.97 -9.78 -2.85
C VAL A 85 -13.10 -9.09 -2.09
N THR A 86 -13.73 -9.81 -1.17
CA THR A 86 -14.76 -9.34 -0.24
C THR A 86 -14.78 -10.28 0.96
N PRO A 87 -14.87 -9.77 2.21
CA PRO A 87 -14.91 -8.36 2.60
C PRO A 87 -13.61 -7.61 2.24
N SER A 88 -13.65 -6.26 2.30
CA SER A 88 -12.44 -5.43 2.14
C SER A 88 -11.48 -5.62 3.31
N ALA A 89 -10.17 -5.41 3.09
CA ALA A 89 -9.17 -5.47 4.15
C ALA A 89 -9.48 -4.47 5.28
N ALA A 90 -9.99 -3.29 4.95
CA ALA A 90 -10.43 -2.31 5.96
C ALA A 90 -11.58 -2.81 6.83
N CYS A 91 -12.56 -3.56 6.28
CA CYS A 91 -13.65 -4.15 7.07
C CYS A 91 -13.15 -5.28 7.98
N GLU A 92 -12.23 -6.12 7.49
CA GLU A 92 -11.60 -7.15 8.33
C GLU A 92 -10.80 -6.53 9.47
N LEU A 93 -10.00 -5.50 9.15
CA LEU A 93 -9.24 -4.75 10.14
C LEU A 93 -10.14 -4.08 11.19
N GLN A 94 -11.25 -3.46 10.75
CA GLN A 94 -12.25 -2.85 11.63
C GLN A 94 -12.77 -3.86 12.68
N ALA A 95 -13.11 -5.06 12.24
CA ALA A 95 -13.58 -6.12 13.13
C ALA A 95 -12.48 -6.60 14.09
N ARG A 96 -11.24 -6.80 13.62
CA ARG A 96 -10.10 -7.26 14.43
C ARG A 96 -9.67 -6.24 15.47
N LEU A 97 -9.79 -4.95 15.18
CA LEU A 97 -9.49 -3.86 16.11
C LEU A 97 -10.61 -3.65 17.14
N GLY A 98 -11.83 -4.10 16.86
CA GLY A 98 -13.01 -3.76 17.66
C GLY A 98 -13.54 -2.34 17.40
N ALA A 99 -13.19 -1.73 16.25
CA ALA A 99 -13.56 -0.37 15.88
C ALA A 99 -15.00 -0.30 15.33
N GLY A 100 -15.98 -0.79 16.08
CA GLY A 100 -17.35 -0.99 15.63
C GLY A 100 -18.10 0.26 15.15
N ASN A 101 -17.62 1.45 15.50
CA ASN A 101 -18.20 2.73 15.07
C ASN A 101 -17.62 3.24 13.74
N ALA A 102 -16.51 2.68 13.27
CA ALA A 102 -15.82 3.18 12.10
C ALA A 102 -16.48 2.70 10.80
N MET A 103 -16.67 3.59 9.85
CA MET A 103 -16.84 3.24 8.45
C MET A 103 -15.51 2.71 7.91
N ALA A 104 -15.52 1.69 7.05
CA ALA A 104 -14.29 1.06 6.58
C ALA A 104 -14.38 0.67 5.10
N PHE A 105 -13.35 1.02 4.31
CA PHE A 105 -13.23 0.60 2.91
C PHE A 105 -11.78 0.71 2.40
N ASP A 106 -11.49 -0.07 1.34
CA ASP A 106 -10.19 -0.06 0.68
C ASP A 106 -10.14 0.97 -0.45
N ILE A 107 -8.92 1.46 -0.71
CA ILE A 107 -8.58 2.31 -1.85
C ILE A 107 -7.58 1.56 -2.73
N ASN A 108 -7.95 1.28 -3.97
CA ASN A 108 -7.05 0.74 -4.98
C ASN A 108 -6.44 1.89 -5.80
N ALA A 109 -5.24 2.29 -5.42
CA ALA A 109 -4.42 3.26 -6.16
C ALA A 109 -2.93 2.85 -6.12
N ALA A 110 -2.66 1.55 -5.93
CA ALA A 110 -1.33 0.96 -5.90
C ALA A 110 -0.35 1.78 -5.03
N CYS A 111 0.83 2.14 -5.56
CA CYS A 111 1.87 2.88 -4.83
C CYS A 111 1.41 4.25 -4.28
N SER A 112 0.37 4.85 -4.86
CA SER A 112 -0.23 6.10 -4.37
C SER A 112 -1.36 5.86 -3.35
N GLY A 113 -1.70 4.61 -3.04
CA GLY A 113 -2.84 4.25 -2.20
C GLY A 113 -2.84 4.94 -0.84
N PHE A 114 -1.70 4.97 -0.13
CA PHE A 114 -1.59 5.65 1.15
C PHE A 114 -1.80 7.17 1.03
N LEU A 115 -1.24 7.80 0.00
CA LEU A 115 -1.39 9.25 -0.20
C LEU A 115 -2.83 9.63 -0.54
N PHE A 116 -3.48 8.86 -1.39
CA PHE A 116 -4.90 9.09 -1.74
C PHE A 116 -5.82 8.78 -0.56
N ALA A 117 -5.50 7.79 0.26
CA ALA A 117 -6.21 7.53 1.51
C ALA A 117 -6.04 8.69 2.51
N LEU A 118 -4.83 9.27 2.61
CA LEU A 118 -4.56 10.42 3.47
C LEU A 118 -5.33 11.67 3.02
N GLU A 119 -5.37 11.95 1.72
CA GLU A 119 -6.16 13.06 1.17
C GLU A 119 -7.66 12.83 1.31
N SER A 120 -8.12 11.59 1.10
CA SER A 120 -9.50 11.22 1.39
C SER A 120 -9.86 11.44 2.85
N ALA A 121 -8.97 11.06 3.77
CA ALA A 121 -9.14 11.34 5.20
C ALA A 121 -9.28 12.83 5.49
N ASP A 122 -8.46 13.70 4.86
CA ASP A 122 -8.57 15.16 5.00
C ASP A 122 -9.95 15.66 4.54
N ALA A 123 -10.44 15.15 3.40
CA ALA A 123 -11.76 15.51 2.88
C ALA A 123 -12.89 15.08 3.84
N PHE A 124 -12.85 13.84 4.36
CA PHE A 124 -13.83 13.35 5.33
C PHE A 124 -13.78 14.15 6.64
N LEU A 125 -12.60 14.39 7.19
CA LEU A 125 -12.39 15.24 8.36
C LEU A 125 -12.92 16.66 8.13
N GLY A 126 -12.76 17.19 6.91
CA GLY A 126 -13.25 18.51 6.49
C GLY A 126 -14.76 18.66 6.60
N THR A 127 -15.54 17.59 6.54
CA THR A 127 -17.00 17.62 6.73
C THR A 127 -17.43 17.93 8.17
N GLY A 128 -16.53 17.77 9.14
CA GLY A 128 -16.82 17.90 10.58
C GLY A 128 -17.59 16.70 11.18
N ARG A 129 -17.92 15.68 10.38
CA ARG A 129 -18.62 14.45 10.84
C ARG A 129 -17.67 13.39 11.38
N PHE A 130 -16.41 13.44 10.95
CA PHE A 130 -15.36 12.52 11.32
C PHE A 130 -14.32 13.25 12.17
N ARG A 131 -13.78 12.61 13.20
CA ARG A 131 -12.80 13.19 14.12
C ARG A 131 -11.47 12.46 14.06
N ASN A 132 -11.50 11.13 14.12
CA ASN A 132 -10.32 10.28 14.10
C ASN A 132 -10.42 9.32 12.92
N VAL A 133 -9.44 9.37 12.04
CA VAL A 133 -9.35 8.52 10.86
C VAL A 133 -8.06 7.72 10.92
N LEU A 134 -8.18 6.41 10.74
CA LEU A 134 -7.03 5.53 10.58
C LEU A 134 -6.77 5.31 9.09
N VAL A 135 -5.56 5.63 8.64
CA VAL A 135 -5.11 5.51 7.25
C VAL A 135 -3.96 4.51 7.19
N LEU A 136 -4.05 3.55 6.28
CA LEU A 136 -3.01 2.53 6.08
C LEU A 136 -2.61 2.40 4.61
N GLY A 137 -1.35 1.96 4.42
CA GLY A 137 -0.89 1.27 3.22
C GLY A 137 -0.41 -0.11 3.66
N ALA A 138 -0.91 -1.18 3.06
CA ALA A 138 -0.54 -2.54 3.44
C ALA A 138 -0.50 -3.44 2.20
N GLU A 139 0.60 -4.19 2.03
CA GLU A 139 0.79 -5.01 0.84
C GLU A 139 1.55 -6.30 1.13
N THR A 140 1.15 -7.37 0.46
CA THR A 140 1.93 -8.58 0.23
C THR A 140 2.26 -8.69 -1.27
N LEU A 141 3.07 -7.77 -1.79
CA LEU A 141 3.41 -7.70 -3.21
C LEU A 141 4.15 -8.95 -3.69
N SER A 142 4.86 -9.63 -2.78
CA SER A 142 5.54 -10.89 -3.08
C SER A 142 4.63 -11.96 -3.68
N ARG A 143 3.31 -11.90 -3.42
CA ARG A 143 2.30 -12.84 -3.93
C ARG A 143 2.00 -12.70 -5.42
N ILE A 144 2.29 -11.53 -5.98
CA ILE A 144 1.99 -11.19 -7.38
C ILE A 144 3.25 -10.91 -8.20
N MET A 145 4.43 -11.29 -7.70
CA MET A 145 5.70 -11.19 -8.42
C MET A 145 6.05 -12.49 -9.11
N ASP A 146 6.50 -12.40 -10.36
CA ASP A 146 7.22 -13.49 -11.01
C ASP A 146 8.66 -13.51 -10.48
N TRP A 147 8.96 -14.49 -9.63
CA TRP A 147 10.30 -14.65 -9.03
C TRP A 147 11.36 -15.16 -10.00
N THR A 148 11.02 -15.32 -11.28
CA THR A 148 11.97 -15.62 -12.38
C THR A 148 12.32 -14.35 -13.19
N ASP A 149 11.53 -13.29 -13.07
CA ASP A 149 11.78 -12.00 -13.73
C ASP A 149 12.54 -11.03 -12.81
N ARG A 150 13.87 -10.98 -12.96
CA ARG A 150 14.72 -10.04 -12.18
C ARG A 150 14.45 -8.56 -12.47
N SER A 151 13.73 -8.21 -13.52
CA SER A 151 13.42 -6.81 -13.83
C SER A 151 12.37 -6.22 -12.90
N THR A 152 11.57 -7.05 -12.26
CA THR A 152 10.49 -6.68 -11.35
C THR A 152 10.71 -7.17 -9.92
N CYS A 153 10.95 -8.46 -9.71
CA CYS A 153 10.91 -9.09 -8.38
C CYS A 153 11.95 -8.54 -7.38
N VAL A 154 13.07 -7.97 -7.87
CA VAL A 154 14.10 -7.39 -6.99
C VAL A 154 13.65 -6.08 -6.32
N LEU A 155 12.58 -5.44 -6.83
CA LEU A 155 12.12 -4.11 -6.39
C LEU A 155 11.11 -4.17 -5.25
N PHE A 156 10.40 -5.28 -5.10
CA PHE A 156 9.22 -5.34 -4.26
C PHE A 156 9.44 -6.19 -3.01
N GLY A 157 8.66 -5.91 -1.99
CA GLY A 157 8.59 -6.63 -0.72
C GLY A 157 7.25 -6.37 -0.05
N ASP A 158 7.10 -6.86 1.18
CA ASP A 158 5.85 -6.86 1.92
C ASP A 158 5.97 -5.98 3.17
N GLY A 159 4.85 -5.41 3.59
CA GLY A 159 4.79 -4.60 4.79
C GLY A 159 3.51 -3.79 4.91
N ALA A 160 3.34 -3.17 6.07
CA ALA A 160 2.25 -2.24 6.35
C ALA A 160 2.75 -1.02 7.13
N GLY A 161 2.13 0.12 6.82
CA GLY A 161 2.28 1.36 7.57
C GLY A 161 0.91 1.97 7.87
N ALA A 162 0.78 2.57 9.06
CA ALA A 162 -0.47 3.17 9.51
C ALA A 162 -0.24 4.57 10.11
N ALA A 163 -1.23 5.43 9.97
CA ALA A 163 -1.27 6.74 10.58
C ALA A 163 -2.67 7.04 11.13
N VAL A 164 -2.75 7.58 12.33
CA VAL A 164 -3.98 8.18 12.88
C VAL A 164 -3.98 9.65 12.53
N VAL A 165 -5.07 10.12 11.94
CA VAL A 165 -5.24 11.48 11.45
C VAL A 165 -6.45 12.13 12.10
N ARG A 166 -6.31 13.40 12.55
CA ARG A 166 -7.42 14.22 13.05
C ARG A 166 -7.20 15.69 12.73
N ARG A 167 -8.24 16.50 12.95
CA ARG A 167 -8.15 17.98 12.77
C ARG A 167 -7.49 18.65 13.97
N GLU A 168 -6.45 19.43 13.69
CA GLU A 168 -5.68 20.21 14.64
C GLU A 168 -5.41 21.63 14.09
N ASP A 169 -4.82 22.52 14.89
CA ASP A 169 -4.49 23.87 14.43
C ASP A 169 -3.30 23.88 13.46
N VAL A 170 -2.42 22.88 13.58
CA VAL A 170 -1.27 22.67 12.69
C VAL A 170 -1.39 21.30 12.01
N GLY A 171 -0.89 21.18 10.80
CA GLY A 171 -0.97 19.91 10.08
C GLY A 171 -0.56 20.04 8.62
N ILE A 172 -1.10 19.17 7.78
CA ILE A 172 -0.87 19.12 6.34
C ILE A 172 -1.26 20.46 5.72
N LEU A 173 -0.38 21.01 4.89
CA LEU A 173 -0.56 22.33 4.29
C LEU A 173 -1.33 22.26 2.98
N SER A 174 -0.98 21.29 2.14
CA SER A 174 -1.58 21.07 0.82
C SER A 174 -1.31 19.65 0.36
N PHE A 175 -2.09 19.23 -0.62
CA PHE A 175 -1.86 18.04 -1.42
C PHE A 175 -1.59 18.46 -2.86
N ASP A 176 -0.74 17.71 -3.54
CA ASP A 176 -0.58 17.79 -4.98
C ASP A 176 -0.58 16.36 -5.54
N HIS A 177 -1.46 16.10 -6.48
CA HIS A 177 -1.69 14.76 -7.01
C HIS A 177 -2.06 14.80 -8.48
N GLY A 178 -1.89 13.66 -9.16
CA GLY A 178 -2.28 13.51 -10.55
C GLY A 178 -2.26 12.04 -10.95
N CYS A 179 -2.93 11.75 -12.05
CA CYS A 179 -2.96 10.42 -12.64
C CYS A 179 -2.82 10.54 -14.16
N ASP A 180 -2.05 9.62 -14.76
CA ASP A 180 -1.97 9.46 -16.21
C ASP A 180 -2.40 8.04 -16.60
N GLY A 181 -3.71 7.83 -16.71
CA GLY A 181 -4.28 6.54 -17.09
C GLY A 181 -3.90 6.05 -18.50
N SER A 182 -3.41 6.95 -19.36
CA SER A 182 -2.95 6.57 -20.70
C SER A 182 -1.67 5.73 -20.70
N LYS A 183 -0.96 5.68 -19.55
CA LYS A 183 0.29 4.93 -19.36
C LYS A 183 0.12 3.69 -18.50
N GLY A 184 -1.10 3.23 -18.28
CA GLY A 184 -1.39 2.09 -17.43
C GLY A 184 -0.64 0.82 -17.78
N ASP A 185 -0.34 0.60 -19.07
CA ASP A 185 0.41 -0.58 -19.53
C ASP A 185 1.89 -0.59 -19.10
N ALA A 186 2.44 0.55 -18.65
CA ALA A 186 3.84 0.63 -18.22
C ALA A 186 4.09 -0.10 -16.88
N LEU A 187 3.06 -0.26 -16.06
CA LEU A 187 3.12 -1.05 -14.81
C LEU A 187 1.74 -1.66 -14.58
N ILE A 188 1.60 -2.95 -14.86
CA ILE A 188 0.32 -3.64 -14.89
C ILE A 188 0.39 -5.01 -14.22
N CYS A 189 -0.68 -5.35 -13.51
CA CYS A 189 -0.99 -6.71 -13.06
C CYS A 189 -2.44 -6.99 -13.49
N ARG A 190 -2.63 -7.92 -14.46
CA ARG A 190 -3.96 -8.22 -14.98
C ARG A 190 -4.73 -9.08 -14.00
N ASN A 191 -6.00 -8.75 -13.83
CA ASN A 191 -6.91 -9.57 -13.03
C ASN A 191 -7.29 -10.85 -13.80
N ARG A 192 -7.98 -11.77 -13.11
CA ARG A 192 -8.55 -12.98 -13.71
C ARG A 192 -9.44 -12.63 -14.90
N GLY A 193 -9.42 -13.47 -15.93
CA GLY A 193 -10.35 -13.38 -17.04
C GLY A 193 -11.80 -13.62 -16.61
N ASN A 194 -12.72 -13.27 -17.49
CA ASN A 194 -14.14 -13.54 -17.23
C ASN A 194 -14.39 -15.06 -17.14
N ASN A 195 -14.94 -15.49 -16.01
CA ASN A 195 -15.39 -16.85 -15.80
C ASN A 195 -16.81 -16.81 -15.22
N ASN A 196 -17.79 -16.98 -16.11
CA ASN A 196 -19.20 -16.86 -15.77
C ASN A 196 -20.05 -17.83 -16.63
N LEU A 197 -21.39 -17.69 -16.60
CA LEU A 197 -22.31 -18.57 -17.35
C LEU A 197 -22.14 -18.51 -18.88
N LEU A 198 -21.58 -17.45 -19.41
CA LEU A 198 -21.45 -17.23 -20.86
C LEU A 198 -20.03 -17.44 -21.38
N VAL A 199 -19.01 -17.27 -20.52
CA VAL A 199 -17.60 -17.34 -20.89
C VAL A 199 -16.85 -18.14 -19.83
N GLN A 200 -16.03 -19.08 -20.28
CA GLN A 200 -15.05 -19.78 -19.43
C GLN A 200 -13.65 -19.32 -19.84
N SER A 201 -12.89 -18.80 -18.88
CA SER A 201 -11.52 -18.40 -19.03
C SER A 201 -10.65 -19.16 -18.04
N ASP A 202 -9.56 -19.72 -18.53
CA ASP A 202 -8.54 -20.41 -17.71
C ASP A 202 -7.47 -19.43 -17.21
N THR A 203 -7.66 -18.09 -17.40
CA THR A 203 -6.68 -17.08 -16.99
C THR A 203 -6.84 -16.77 -15.50
N ASP A 204 -5.81 -17.11 -14.73
CA ASP A 204 -5.64 -16.72 -13.35
C ASP A 204 -5.18 -15.24 -13.21
N LEU A 205 -5.00 -14.78 -11.98
CA LEU A 205 -4.33 -13.52 -11.68
C LEU A 205 -2.92 -13.56 -12.29
N ASP A 206 -2.59 -12.52 -13.08
CA ASP A 206 -1.28 -12.36 -13.70
C ASP A 206 -0.24 -11.84 -12.69
N TYR A 207 1.03 -11.97 -13.05
CA TYR A 207 2.11 -11.30 -12.33
C TYR A 207 2.22 -9.83 -12.73
N VAL A 208 2.95 -9.06 -11.91
CA VAL A 208 3.26 -7.66 -12.24
C VAL A 208 4.25 -7.61 -13.40
N HIS A 209 3.87 -6.88 -14.45
CA HIS A 209 4.73 -6.54 -15.58
C HIS A 209 5.07 -5.05 -15.54
N MET A 210 6.33 -4.69 -15.83
CA MET A 210 6.81 -3.33 -15.75
C MET A 210 7.74 -2.96 -16.92
N ASP A 211 7.44 -1.86 -17.59
CA ASP A 211 8.44 -1.13 -18.38
C ASP A 211 9.19 -0.15 -17.47
N GLY A 212 10.32 -0.61 -16.94
CA GLY A 212 11.10 0.15 -15.96
C GLY A 212 11.62 1.49 -16.50
N GLN A 213 11.81 1.63 -17.82
CA GLN A 213 12.27 2.89 -18.44
C GLN A 213 11.15 3.92 -18.45
N GLU A 214 9.94 3.52 -18.83
CA GLU A 214 8.79 4.43 -18.86
C GLU A 214 8.38 4.83 -17.44
N VAL A 215 8.36 3.90 -16.48
CA VAL A 215 8.10 4.20 -15.07
C VAL A 215 9.14 5.16 -14.50
N TYR A 216 10.44 4.95 -14.77
CA TYR A 216 11.50 5.85 -14.32
C TYR A 216 11.35 7.24 -14.91
N LYS A 217 11.14 7.36 -16.25
CA LYS A 217 10.94 8.65 -16.93
C LYS A 217 9.74 9.41 -16.35
N PHE A 218 8.64 8.69 -16.07
CA PHE A 218 7.46 9.27 -15.45
C PHE A 218 7.79 9.82 -14.07
N ALA A 219 8.41 9.03 -13.20
CA ALA A 219 8.73 9.41 -11.83
C ALA A 219 9.65 10.65 -11.77
N VAL A 220 10.75 10.68 -12.55
CA VAL A 220 11.70 11.79 -12.51
C VAL A 220 11.18 13.08 -13.15
N LYS A 221 10.13 13.01 -13.99
CA LYS A 221 9.50 14.20 -14.56
C LYS A 221 8.38 14.74 -13.69
N THR A 222 7.56 13.86 -13.13
CA THR A 222 6.32 14.25 -12.45
C THR A 222 6.57 14.67 -11.01
N VAL A 223 7.34 13.90 -10.24
CA VAL A 223 7.57 14.19 -8.81
C VAL A 223 8.30 15.53 -8.57
N PRO A 224 9.37 15.90 -9.32
CA PRO A 224 10.01 17.21 -9.14
C PRO A 224 9.09 18.39 -9.48
N VAL A 225 8.21 18.23 -10.47
CA VAL A 225 7.25 19.29 -10.85
C VAL A 225 6.24 19.52 -9.73
N SER A 226 5.71 18.44 -9.16
CA SER A 226 4.81 18.48 -8.01
C SER A 226 5.44 19.19 -6.81
N TYR A 227 6.71 18.92 -6.50
CA TYR A 227 7.42 19.56 -5.39
C TYR A 227 7.71 21.04 -5.61
N THR A 228 7.88 21.50 -6.86
CA THR A 228 8.26 22.88 -7.20
C THR A 228 7.07 23.82 -7.39
N HIS A 229 5.88 23.32 -7.50
CA HIS A 229 4.63 24.07 -7.67
C HIS A 229 3.74 23.99 -6.42
#